data_217ffcfd789b09f3120083c69feb4dc5
#
_entry.id   217ffcfd789b09f3120083c69feb4dc5
#
_cell.length_a   1.000
_cell.length_b   1.000
_cell.length_c   1.000
_cell.angle_alpha   90.00
_cell.angle_beta   90.00
_cell.angle_gamma   90.00
#
_symmetry.space_group_name_H-M   'P 1'
#
loop_
_entity.id
_entity.type
_entity.pdbx_description
1 polymer ?
#
loop_
_entity_poly.entity_id
_entity_poly.type
_entity_poly.pdbx_seq_one_letter_code
_entity_poly.pdbx_strand_id
1 'polypeptide(L)'
;MRFRSLIVALVAFFSLAAKPHAKTTAGDVFPDIQHERVDYWVSEFSTDHDYHKKIADGLARKPKYQKMIQRKLRERGMPQNLIWLAMEESAFDSIACSRQKAIGIWQLTPDTARLWGLKVTKKIDERESVEKETDAALRLLTHLHERFGCWYLAAAAYNSGEHRIARIMKKTLGREKGRDRDYYRIWDKLPGETRDYVPAIVALKRIGKDPAKYGF
;
A
#
# COMPACT_ATOMS: atom_id res chain seq x y z
N MET A 1 -52.86 41.33 -15.36
CA MET A 1 -51.64 41.41 -14.51
C MET A 1 -51.17 39.99 -14.19
N ARG A 2 -50.03 39.59 -14.74
CA ARG A 2 -49.46 38.24 -14.55
C ARG A 2 -48.31 38.36 -13.57
N PHE A 3 -48.40 37.78 -12.40
CA PHE A 3 -47.32 37.65 -11.43
C PHE A 3 -46.37 36.53 -11.88
N ARG A 4 -45.12 36.88 -12.15
CA ARG A 4 -44.02 35.92 -12.37
C ARG A 4 -43.41 35.60 -11.02
N SER A 5 -43.57 34.37 -10.56
CA SER A 5 -42.82 33.83 -9.40
C SER A 5 -41.39 33.56 -9.79
N LEU A 6 -40.45 34.20 -9.09
CA LEU A 6 -39.02 33.95 -9.17
C LEU A 6 -38.73 32.75 -8.27
N ILE A 7 -38.36 31.63 -8.86
CA ILE A 7 -37.82 30.49 -8.11
C ILE A 7 -36.32 30.75 -7.92
N VAL A 8 -35.93 31.07 -6.66
CA VAL A 8 -34.53 31.16 -6.26
C VAL A 8 -34.05 29.71 -5.97
N ALA A 9 -33.25 29.17 -6.85
CA ALA A 9 -32.58 27.88 -6.61
C ALA A 9 -31.45 28.06 -5.59
N LEU A 10 -31.67 27.53 -4.39
CA LEU A 10 -30.67 27.47 -3.33
C LEU A 10 -29.66 26.39 -3.68
N VAL A 11 -28.50 26.77 -4.22
CA VAL A 11 -27.37 25.84 -4.42
C VAL A 11 -26.73 25.60 -3.06
N ALA A 12 -27.04 24.47 -2.44
CA ALA A 12 -26.35 24.01 -1.24
C ALA A 12 -24.92 23.57 -1.60
N PHE A 13 -23.94 24.39 -1.27
CA PHE A 13 -22.55 23.99 -1.24
C PHE A 13 -22.34 22.96 -0.12
N PHE A 14 -22.32 21.68 -0.47
CA PHE A 14 -21.79 20.66 0.43
C PHE A 14 -20.28 20.87 0.53
N SER A 15 -19.84 21.59 1.54
CA SER A 15 -18.45 21.60 1.98
C SER A 15 -18.12 20.19 2.47
N LEU A 16 -17.33 19.46 1.69
CA LEU A 16 -16.78 18.19 2.09
C LEU A 16 -15.69 18.48 3.14
N ALA A 17 -16.10 18.74 4.37
CA ALA A 17 -15.17 18.84 5.49
C ALA A 17 -14.45 17.49 5.60
N ALA A 18 -13.15 17.50 5.34
CA ALA A 18 -12.30 16.34 5.56
C ALA A 18 -12.48 15.89 7.01
N LYS A 19 -13.00 14.67 7.20
CA LYS A 19 -13.13 14.10 8.54
C LYS A 19 -11.73 14.08 9.16
N PRO A 20 -11.57 14.52 10.42
CA PRO A 20 -10.29 14.44 11.09
C PRO A 20 -9.84 12.97 11.08
N HIS A 21 -8.64 12.70 10.54
CA HIS A 21 -8.04 11.38 10.58
C HIS A 21 -7.99 10.94 12.05
N ALA A 22 -8.54 9.77 12.33
CA ALA A 22 -8.45 9.15 13.66
C ALA A 22 -6.96 9.13 14.05
N LYS A 23 -6.64 9.65 15.24
CA LYS A 23 -5.28 9.60 15.78
C LYS A 23 -4.83 8.14 15.81
N THR A 24 -3.77 7.83 15.07
CA THR A 24 -3.13 6.50 15.09
C THR A 24 -2.78 6.16 16.52
N THR A 25 -3.42 5.15 17.09
CA THR A 25 -3.05 4.64 18.41
C THR A 25 -1.75 3.85 18.30
N ALA A 26 -1.01 3.69 19.40
CA ALA A 26 0.28 3.00 19.43
C ALA A 26 0.26 1.53 18.94
N GLY A 27 -0.92 1.00 18.59
CA GLY A 27 -1.13 -0.35 18.03
C GLY A 27 -1.25 -0.39 16.51
N ASP A 28 -1.19 0.75 15.81
CA ASP A 28 -1.41 0.82 14.36
C ASP A 28 -0.08 0.75 13.58
N VAL A 29 0.72 -0.24 13.89
CA VAL A 29 1.98 -0.56 13.24
C VAL A 29 1.75 -1.78 12.35
N PHE A 30 2.39 -1.84 11.18
CA PHE A 30 2.45 -3.08 10.40
C PHE A 30 3.15 -4.14 11.27
N PRO A 31 2.40 -5.08 11.90
CA PRO A 31 2.95 -5.92 12.96
C PRO A 31 3.99 -6.91 12.43
N ASP A 32 4.76 -7.49 13.33
CA ASP A 32 5.68 -8.58 13.05
C ASP A 32 5.10 -9.87 13.65
N ILE A 33 4.14 -10.46 12.96
CA ILE A 33 3.54 -11.73 13.39
C ILE A 33 4.50 -12.85 13.01
N GLN A 34 4.90 -13.66 14.01
CA GLN A 34 5.74 -14.83 13.80
C GLN A 34 5.02 -15.83 12.89
N HIS A 35 5.66 -16.19 11.78
CA HIS A 35 5.16 -17.16 10.81
C HIS A 35 6.33 -17.71 9.97
N GLU A 36 6.32 -19.02 9.68
CA GLU A 36 7.37 -19.69 8.92
C GLU A 36 7.65 -19.06 7.55
N ARG A 37 6.63 -18.53 6.89
CA ARG A 37 6.81 -17.83 5.59
C ARG A 37 7.61 -16.53 5.71
N VAL A 38 7.57 -15.87 6.85
CA VAL A 38 8.43 -14.69 7.08
C VAL A 38 9.88 -15.11 7.20
N ASP A 39 10.15 -16.18 7.95
CA ASP A 39 11.51 -16.72 8.12
C ASP A 39 12.06 -17.26 6.80
N TYR A 40 11.19 -17.90 6.00
CA TYR A 40 11.52 -18.30 4.62
C TYR A 40 11.98 -17.10 3.79
N TRP A 41 11.19 -15.98 3.76
CA TRP A 41 11.57 -14.82 2.97
C TRP A 41 12.78 -14.07 3.50
N VAL A 42 13.01 -14.08 4.82
CA VAL A 42 14.28 -13.57 5.39
C VAL A 42 15.46 -14.37 4.84
N SER A 43 15.34 -15.70 4.78
CA SER A 43 16.38 -16.57 4.20
C SER A 43 16.58 -16.31 2.72
N GLU A 44 15.51 -16.35 1.92
CA GLU A 44 15.58 -16.13 0.46
C GLU A 44 16.23 -14.79 0.11
N PHE A 45 15.79 -13.71 0.76
CA PHE A 45 16.34 -12.37 0.53
C PHE A 45 17.81 -12.25 0.92
N SER A 46 18.27 -13.05 1.88
CA SER A 46 19.65 -13.02 2.37
C SER A 46 20.59 -13.95 1.59
N THR A 47 20.09 -15.03 0.98
CA THR A 47 20.93 -16.10 0.41
C THR A 47 20.78 -16.27 -1.09
N ASP A 48 19.62 -16.01 -1.68
CA ASP A 48 19.45 -16.02 -3.13
C ASP A 48 20.12 -14.80 -3.76
N HIS A 49 20.97 -15.02 -4.75
CA HIS A 49 21.80 -13.98 -5.37
C HIS A 49 20.96 -12.82 -5.96
N ASP A 50 19.88 -13.14 -6.67
CA ASP A 50 19.10 -12.14 -7.39
C ASP A 50 18.22 -11.33 -6.43
N TYR A 51 17.61 -11.99 -5.44
CA TYR A 51 16.88 -11.32 -4.37
C TYR A 51 17.82 -10.46 -3.52
N HIS A 52 18.96 -11.00 -3.09
CA HIS A 52 19.95 -10.26 -2.31
C HIS A 52 20.38 -8.98 -3.04
N LYS A 53 20.74 -9.09 -4.32
CA LYS A 53 21.10 -7.93 -5.13
C LYS A 53 19.94 -6.91 -5.21
N LYS A 54 18.72 -7.36 -5.49
CA LYS A 54 17.53 -6.49 -5.55
C LYS A 54 17.35 -5.73 -4.23
N ILE A 55 17.47 -6.42 -3.10
CA ILE A 55 17.27 -5.81 -1.78
C ILE A 55 18.40 -4.84 -1.43
N ALA A 56 19.67 -5.20 -1.71
CA ALA A 56 20.81 -4.31 -1.52
C ALA A 56 20.65 -3.01 -2.30
N ASP A 57 20.28 -3.11 -3.59
CA ASP A 57 20.00 -1.95 -4.45
C ASP A 57 18.86 -1.09 -3.88
N GLY A 58 17.83 -1.73 -3.36
CA GLY A 58 16.69 -1.04 -2.73
C GLY A 58 17.07 -0.33 -1.43
N LEU A 59 17.86 -0.97 -0.58
CA LEU A 59 18.39 -0.34 0.64
C LEU A 59 19.26 0.87 0.31
N ALA A 60 20.06 0.81 -0.74
CA ALA A 60 20.86 1.93 -1.23
C ALA A 60 20.00 3.09 -1.79
N ARG A 61 18.88 2.80 -2.46
CA ARG A 61 17.95 3.81 -3.01
C ARG A 61 17.04 4.43 -1.95
N LYS A 62 16.67 3.68 -0.90
CA LYS A 62 15.71 4.08 0.14
C LYS A 62 15.97 5.47 0.73
N PRO A 63 17.20 5.88 1.10
CA PRO A 63 17.47 7.18 1.69
C PRO A 63 16.99 8.36 0.84
N LYS A 64 17.04 8.23 -0.49
CA LYS A 64 16.59 9.26 -1.45
C LYS A 64 15.12 9.65 -1.24
N TYR A 65 14.28 8.66 -0.91
CA TYR A 65 12.82 8.85 -0.82
C TYR A 65 12.28 8.84 0.61
N GLN A 66 13.06 8.30 1.54
CA GLN A 66 12.61 8.03 2.92
C GLN A 66 12.04 9.26 3.62
N LYS A 67 12.73 10.39 3.57
CA LYS A 67 12.27 11.63 4.27
C LYS A 67 10.92 12.10 3.75
N MET A 68 10.72 12.09 2.43
CA MET A 68 9.46 12.49 1.79
C MET A 68 8.34 11.52 2.12
N ILE A 69 8.55 10.21 1.97
CA ILE A 69 7.54 9.19 2.26
C ILE A 69 7.14 9.23 3.73
N GLN A 70 8.11 9.27 4.65
CA GLN A 70 7.84 9.32 6.09
C GLN A 70 7.11 10.60 6.50
N ARG A 71 7.41 11.75 5.89
CA ARG A 71 6.64 12.98 6.12
C ARG A 71 5.19 12.78 5.70
N LYS A 72 4.94 12.28 4.49
CA LYS A 72 3.58 12.04 3.98
C LYS A 72 2.79 11.00 4.79
N LEU A 73 3.47 9.96 5.30
CA LEU A 73 2.86 8.98 6.22
C LEU A 73 2.46 9.66 7.55
N ARG A 74 3.35 10.48 8.16
CA ARG A 74 3.04 11.22 9.40
C ARG A 74 1.88 12.18 9.23
N GLU A 75 1.86 12.95 8.15
CA GLU A 75 0.78 13.91 7.84
C GLU A 75 -0.60 13.24 7.76
N ARG A 76 -0.64 11.93 7.43
CA ARG A 76 -1.86 11.12 7.33
C ARG A 76 -2.12 10.23 8.56
N GLY A 77 -1.28 10.32 9.58
CA GLY A 77 -1.37 9.44 10.76
C GLY A 77 -1.14 7.96 10.45
N MET A 78 -0.41 7.66 9.38
CA MET A 78 -0.14 6.29 8.92
C MET A 78 1.15 5.73 9.53
N PRO A 79 1.24 4.39 9.73
CA PRO A 79 2.45 3.74 10.23
C PRO A 79 3.68 4.01 9.36
N GLN A 80 4.78 4.39 9.97
CA GLN A 80 6.01 4.72 9.26
C GLN A 80 6.64 3.53 8.54
N ASN A 81 6.36 2.33 9.00
CA ASN A 81 6.88 1.09 8.41
C ASN A 81 6.10 0.61 7.17
N LEU A 82 5.05 1.32 6.74
CA LEU A 82 4.43 1.12 5.42
C LEU A 82 5.40 1.43 4.26
N ILE A 83 6.49 2.12 4.52
CA ILE A 83 7.57 2.32 3.53
C ILE A 83 8.11 0.99 2.98
N TRP A 84 8.03 -0.11 3.74
CA TRP A 84 8.49 -1.42 3.29
C TRP A 84 7.62 -2.04 2.20
N LEU A 85 6.40 -1.54 2.03
CA LEU A 85 5.55 -1.91 0.90
C LEU A 85 6.14 -1.38 -0.43
N ALA A 86 6.66 -0.14 -0.47
CA ALA A 86 7.36 0.38 -1.63
C ALA A 86 8.68 -0.37 -1.92
N MET A 87 9.32 -0.92 -0.88
CA MET A 87 10.48 -1.80 -1.03
C MET A 87 10.09 -3.10 -1.72
N GLU A 88 8.98 -3.73 -1.33
CA GLU A 88 8.47 -4.96 -1.96
C GLU A 88 8.08 -4.72 -3.42
N GLU A 89 7.37 -3.64 -3.72
CA GLU A 89 6.87 -3.32 -5.06
C GLU A 89 7.98 -3.13 -6.08
N SER A 90 9.01 -2.36 -5.75
CA SER A 90 10.01 -1.96 -6.75
C SER A 90 11.45 -1.89 -6.23
N ALA A 91 11.71 -2.22 -4.98
CA ALA A 91 12.99 -1.89 -4.32
C ALA A 91 13.35 -0.39 -4.48
N PHE A 92 12.35 0.49 -4.35
CA PHE A 92 12.47 1.94 -4.56
C PHE A 92 12.98 2.35 -5.96
N ASP A 93 12.80 1.53 -6.97
CA ASP A 93 13.13 1.88 -8.34
C ASP A 93 12.01 2.74 -8.95
N SER A 94 12.30 4.04 -9.12
CA SER A 94 11.32 5.02 -9.62
C SER A 94 11.00 4.88 -11.12
N ILE A 95 11.77 4.08 -11.85
CA ILE A 95 11.54 3.79 -13.27
C ILE A 95 11.09 2.35 -13.51
N ALA A 96 10.88 1.57 -12.45
CA ALA A 96 10.40 0.21 -12.56
C ALA A 96 9.07 0.15 -13.33
N CYS A 97 8.97 -0.79 -14.26
CA CYS A 97 7.76 -1.00 -15.06
C CYS A 97 7.44 -2.50 -15.14
N SER A 98 6.24 -2.88 -14.70
CA SER A 98 5.77 -4.27 -14.74
C SER A 98 5.15 -4.62 -16.11
N ARG A 99 4.92 -5.95 -16.32
CA ARG A 99 4.17 -6.44 -17.50
C ARG A 99 2.75 -5.88 -17.57
N GLN A 100 2.13 -5.57 -16.43
CA GLN A 100 0.81 -4.94 -16.31
C GLN A 100 0.86 -3.43 -16.45
N LYS A 101 2.02 -2.87 -16.87
CA LYS A 101 2.26 -1.43 -16.99
C LYS A 101 2.11 -0.66 -15.66
N ALA A 102 2.32 -1.32 -14.54
CA ALA A 102 2.50 -0.64 -13.27
C ALA A 102 3.86 0.04 -13.27
N ILE A 103 3.94 1.28 -12.77
CA ILE A 103 5.17 2.10 -12.82
C ILE A 103 5.47 2.66 -11.43
N GLY A 104 6.75 2.94 -11.20
CA GLY A 104 7.25 3.72 -10.09
C GLY A 104 7.48 2.93 -8.81
N ILE A 105 7.78 3.65 -7.73
CA ILE A 105 8.14 3.01 -6.46
C ILE A 105 6.99 2.27 -5.78
N TRP A 106 5.74 2.62 -6.11
CA TRP A 106 4.52 2.04 -5.57
C TRP A 106 3.80 1.12 -6.55
N GLN A 107 4.34 0.97 -7.76
CA GLN A 107 3.79 0.11 -8.82
C GLN A 107 2.29 0.29 -9.08
N LEU A 108 1.86 1.54 -9.26
CA LEU A 108 0.47 1.81 -9.63
C LEU A 108 0.22 1.51 -11.10
N THR A 109 -0.81 0.70 -11.40
CA THR A 109 -1.29 0.53 -12.77
C THR A 109 -1.95 1.82 -13.29
N PRO A 110 -2.08 2.01 -14.62
CA PRO A 110 -2.73 3.21 -15.17
C PRO A 110 -4.15 3.45 -14.61
N ASP A 111 -4.93 2.38 -14.47
CA ASP A 111 -6.32 2.48 -14.00
C ASP A 111 -6.37 2.81 -12.51
N THR A 112 -5.56 2.15 -11.71
CA THR A 112 -5.42 2.45 -10.29
C THR A 112 -4.95 3.90 -10.09
N ALA A 113 -3.94 4.34 -10.82
CA ALA A 113 -3.43 5.70 -10.72
C ALA A 113 -4.52 6.74 -11.04
N ARG A 114 -5.29 6.55 -12.12
CA ARG A 114 -6.41 7.43 -12.47
C ARG A 114 -7.50 7.45 -11.38
N LEU A 115 -7.88 6.27 -10.88
CA LEU A 115 -8.87 6.14 -9.82
C LEU A 115 -8.46 6.92 -8.56
N TRP A 116 -7.15 6.94 -8.27
CA TRP A 116 -6.60 7.60 -7.09
C TRP A 116 -6.04 9.00 -7.38
N GLY A 117 -6.51 9.62 -8.48
CA GLY A 117 -6.38 11.06 -8.74
C GLY A 117 -5.11 11.48 -9.46
N LEU A 118 -4.43 10.56 -10.17
CA LEU A 118 -3.32 10.89 -11.05
C LEU A 118 -3.81 11.06 -12.49
N LYS A 119 -3.21 11.99 -13.22
CA LYS A 119 -3.41 12.14 -14.65
C LYS A 119 -2.50 11.17 -15.38
N VAL A 120 -3.11 10.20 -16.07
CA VAL A 120 -2.41 9.22 -16.93
C VAL A 120 -3.04 9.22 -18.31
N THR A 121 -2.33 9.79 -19.28
CA THR A 121 -2.71 9.92 -20.67
C THR A 121 -1.55 9.53 -21.59
N LYS A 122 -1.72 9.60 -22.93
CA LYS A 122 -0.61 9.39 -23.87
C LYS A 122 0.49 10.47 -23.79
N LYS A 123 0.20 11.65 -23.24
CA LYS A 123 1.14 12.79 -23.18
C LYS A 123 1.66 13.09 -21.77
N ILE A 124 0.92 12.68 -20.76
CA ILE A 124 1.23 12.99 -19.36
C ILE A 124 1.01 11.72 -18.56
N ASP A 125 2.03 11.30 -17.81
CA ASP A 125 1.95 10.22 -16.84
C ASP A 125 2.47 10.72 -15.48
N GLU A 126 1.55 11.07 -14.57
CA GLU A 126 1.91 11.58 -13.26
C GLU A 126 2.45 10.51 -12.31
N ARG A 127 2.44 9.22 -12.69
CA ARG A 127 3.10 8.14 -11.95
C ARG A 127 4.62 8.27 -11.97
N GLU A 128 5.19 8.95 -12.97
CA GLU A 128 6.62 9.25 -13.06
C GLU A 128 7.06 10.24 -11.96
N SER A 129 6.13 10.99 -11.37
CA SER A 129 6.41 11.84 -10.22
C SER A 129 6.29 11.03 -8.93
N VAL A 130 7.41 10.64 -8.33
CA VAL A 130 7.45 9.86 -7.08
C VAL A 130 6.62 10.51 -5.97
N GLU A 131 6.57 11.83 -5.91
CA GLU A 131 5.79 12.54 -4.91
C GLU A 131 4.28 12.41 -5.13
N LYS A 132 3.81 12.57 -6.38
CA LYS A 132 2.39 12.40 -6.74
C LYS A 132 1.96 10.94 -6.63
N GLU A 133 2.81 10.02 -7.10
CA GLU A 133 2.58 8.59 -6.99
C GLU A 133 2.43 8.16 -5.53
N THR A 134 3.31 8.65 -4.65
CA THR A 134 3.21 8.41 -3.20
C THR A 134 1.87 8.89 -2.65
N ASP A 135 1.43 10.10 -3.00
CA ASP A 135 0.13 10.61 -2.54
C ASP A 135 -1.05 9.73 -2.98
N ALA A 136 -1.02 9.22 -4.21
CA ALA A 136 -2.05 8.31 -4.72
C ALA A 136 -2.01 6.95 -4.01
N ALA A 137 -0.82 6.36 -3.83
CA ALA A 137 -0.65 5.09 -3.13
C ALA A 137 -1.11 5.17 -1.66
N LEU A 138 -0.81 6.28 -0.97
CA LEU A 138 -1.26 6.47 0.41
C LEU A 138 -2.77 6.70 0.51
N ARG A 139 -3.42 7.34 -0.47
CA ARG A 139 -4.89 7.40 -0.53
C ARG A 139 -5.51 6.02 -0.71
N LEU A 140 -4.97 5.20 -1.61
CA LEU A 140 -5.39 3.81 -1.80
C LEU A 140 -5.22 3.00 -0.51
N LEU A 141 -4.06 3.07 0.12
CA LEU A 141 -3.78 2.34 1.37
C LEU A 141 -4.70 2.77 2.51
N THR A 142 -5.03 4.06 2.63
CA THR A 142 -6.01 4.56 3.61
C THR A 142 -7.38 3.92 3.36
N HIS A 143 -7.87 3.96 2.13
CA HIS A 143 -9.15 3.34 1.75
C HIS A 143 -9.16 1.83 2.07
N LEU A 144 -8.09 1.11 1.71
CA LEU A 144 -8.01 -0.33 1.97
C LEU A 144 -7.99 -0.65 3.46
N HIS A 145 -7.26 0.15 4.25
CA HIS A 145 -7.25 -0.01 5.71
C HIS A 145 -8.62 0.28 6.34
N GLU A 146 -9.29 1.34 5.92
CA GLU A 146 -10.66 1.65 6.38
C GLU A 146 -11.64 0.54 6.02
N ARG A 147 -11.50 -0.06 4.83
CA ARG A 147 -12.35 -1.15 4.36
C ARG A 147 -12.11 -2.45 5.13
N PHE A 148 -10.85 -2.85 5.31
CA PHE A 148 -10.49 -4.15 5.86
C PHE A 148 -10.18 -4.14 7.37
N GLY A 149 -9.93 -2.97 7.94
CA GLY A 149 -9.73 -2.78 9.38
C GLY A 149 -8.34 -3.18 9.91
N CYS A 150 -7.42 -3.63 9.06
CA CYS A 150 -6.06 -3.97 9.45
C CYS A 150 -5.08 -3.90 8.26
N TRP A 151 -3.78 -3.75 8.57
CA TRP A 151 -2.77 -3.52 7.55
C TRP A 151 -2.42 -4.75 6.71
N TYR A 152 -2.47 -5.96 7.27
CA TYR A 152 -2.18 -7.17 6.50
C TYR A 152 -3.21 -7.41 5.39
N LEU A 153 -4.50 -7.24 5.71
CA LEU A 153 -5.56 -7.37 4.71
C LEU A 153 -5.54 -6.20 3.71
N ALA A 154 -5.19 -4.99 4.17
CA ALA A 154 -5.00 -3.83 3.28
C ALA A 154 -3.84 -4.07 2.29
N ALA A 155 -2.70 -4.58 2.74
CA ALA A 155 -1.58 -4.94 1.88
C ALA A 155 -1.93 -6.07 0.91
N ALA A 156 -2.62 -7.12 1.36
CA ALA A 156 -3.12 -8.17 0.48
C ALA A 156 -4.07 -7.64 -0.60
N ALA A 157 -4.92 -6.68 -0.24
CA ALA A 157 -5.86 -6.04 -1.17
C ALA A 157 -5.15 -5.07 -2.13
N TYR A 158 -4.08 -4.43 -1.70
CA TYR A 158 -3.22 -3.62 -2.56
C TYR A 158 -2.63 -4.47 -3.69
N ASN A 159 -2.04 -5.63 -3.36
CA ASN A 159 -1.44 -6.54 -4.32
C ASN A 159 -2.47 -7.22 -5.24
N SER A 160 -3.57 -7.76 -4.70
CA SER A 160 -4.47 -8.62 -5.48
C SER A 160 -5.84 -8.02 -5.81
N GLY A 161 -6.09 -6.80 -5.38
CA GLY A 161 -7.35 -6.10 -5.57
C GLY A 161 -8.36 -6.34 -4.44
N GLU A 162 -9.02 -5.25 -4.05
CA GLU A 162 -9.93 -5.22 -2.89
C GLU A 162 -11.15 -6.15 -3.01
N HIS A 163 -11.73 -6.26 -4.20
CA HIS A 163 -12.91 -7.13 -4.41
C HIS A 163 -12.58 -8.62 -4.22
N ARG A 164 -11.36 -9.02 -4.57
CA ARG A 164 -10.90 -10.39 -4.37
C ARG A 164 -10.77 -10.71 -2.89
N ILE A 165 -10.08 -9.85 -2.13
CA ILE A 165 -9.90 -10.04 -0.69
C ILE A 165 -11.24 -9.99 0.03
N ALA A 166 -12.13 -9.05 -0.29
CA ALA A 166 -13.46 -8.96 0.28
C ALA A 166 -14.28 -10.26 0.07
N ARG A 167 -14.24 -10.81 -1.15
CA ARG A 167 -14.92 -12.08 -1.48
C ARG A 167 -14.35 -13.24 -0.68
N ILE A 168 -13.03 -13.36 -0.58
CA ILE A 168 -12.37 -14.43 0.18
C ILE A 168 -12.72 -14.29 1.67
N MET A 169 -12.59 -13.09 2.25
CA MET A 169 -12.94 -12.82 3.65
C MET A 169 -14.39 -13.18 3.94
N LYS A 170 -15.32 -12.72 3.10
CA LYS A 170 -16.75 -12.98 3.28
C LYS A 170 -17.07 -14.47 3.19
N LYS A 171 -16.48 -15.18 2.19
CA LYS A 171 -16.68 -16.62 2.01
C LYS A 171 -16.09 -17.44 3.16
N THR A 172 -14.92 -17.07 3.67
CA THR A 172 -14.18 -17.86 4.66
C THR A 172 -14.52 -17.50 6.10
N LEU A 173 -14.73 -16.20 6.38
CA LEU A 173 -14.89 -15.68 7.75
C LEU A 173 -16.24 -14.99 7.98
N GLY A 174 -17.13 -14.94 6.98
CA GLY A 174 -18.46 -14.32 7.07
C GLY A 174 -18.45 -12.78 7.17
N ARG A 175 -17.30 -12.13 7.03
CA ARG A 175 -17.12 -10.67 7.19
C ARG A 175 -16.04 -10.13 6.27
N GLU A 176 -16.03 -8.82 6.00
CA GLU A 176 -14.96 -8.15 5.23
C GLU A 176 -13.87 -7.57 6.14
N LYS A 177 -14.26 -6.94 7.26
CA LYS A 177 -13.29 -6.40 8.22
C LYS A 177 -12.67 -7.50 9.08
N GLY A 178 -11.37 -7.39 9.33
CA GLY A 178 -10.61 -8.37 10.08
C GLY A 178 -9.51 -7.77 10.93
N ARG A 179 -8.68 -8.64 11.46
CA ARG A 179 -7.43 -8.35 12.18
C ARG A 179 -6.27 -8.92 11.38
N ASP A 180 -5.04 -8.49 11.65
CA ASP A 180 -3.86 -8.96 10.90
C ASP A 180 -3.71 -10.49 10.89
N ARG A 181 -4.07 -11.18 11.98
CA ARG A 181 -4.06 -12.65 12.04
C ARG A 181 -5.08 -13.31 11.10
N ASP A 182 -6.13 -12.61 10.69
CA ASP A 182 -7.11 -13.16 9.73
C ASP A 182 -6.50 -13.34 8.33
N TYR A 183 -5.44 -12.61 7.98
CA TYR A 183 -4.67 -12.86 6.78
C TYR A 183 -4.18 -14.31 6.70
N TYR A 184 -3.62 -14.85 7.77
CA TYR A 184 -3.17 -16.24 7.83
C TYR A 184 -4.32 -17.26 7.88
N ARG A 185 -5.50 -16.86 8.35
CA ARG A 185 -6.70 -17.73 8.31
C ARG A 185 -7.29 -17.90 6.92
N ILE A 186 -7.04 -16.96 6.02
CA ILE A 186 -7.46 -17.01 4.62
C ILE A 186 -6.31 -17.34 3.67
N TRP A 187 -5.11 -17.56 4.19
CA TRP A 187 -3.87 -17.64 3.45
C TRP A 187 -3.88 -18.67 2.33
N ASP A 188 -4.42 -19.87 2.56
CA ASP A 188 -4.55 -20.95 1.58
C ASP A 188 -5.55 -20.65 0.44
N LYS A 189 -6.41 -19.64 0.60
CA LYS A 189 -7.37 -19.17 -0.41
C LYS A 189 -6.84 -17.99 -1.23
N LEU A 190 -5.71 -17.40 -0.81
CA LEU A 190 -5.09 -16.30 -1.51
C LEU A 190 -4.35 -16.80 -2.77
N PRO A 191 -4.23 -15.95 -3.84
CA PRO A 191 -3.31 -16.22 -4.94
C PRO A 191 -1.87 -16.43 -4.43
N GLY A 192 -1.07 -17.23 -5.14
CA GLY A 192 0.31 -17.55 -4.72
C GLY A 192 1.15 -16.32 -4.41
N GLU A 193 1.14 -15.33 -5.30
CA GLU A 193 1.84 -14.05 -5.10
C GLU A 193 1.35 -13.33 -3.83
N THR A 194 0.04 -13.23 -3.63
CA THR A 194 -0.54 -12.53 -2.48
C THR A 194 -0.24 -13.25 -1.15
N ARG A 195 -0.13 -14.60 -1.18
CA ARG A 195 0.26 -15.39 0.00
C ARG A 195 1.65 -15.04 0.52
N ASP A 196 2.53 -14.63 -0.38
CA ASP A 196 3.91 -14.30 -0.05
C ASP A 196 4.14 -12.81 0.19
N TYR A 197 3.26 -11.97 -0.33
CA TYR A 197 3.40 -10.52 -0.30
C TYR A 197 3.54 -9.92 1.12
N VAL A 198 2.64 -10.27 2.04
CA VAL A 198 2.72 -9.76 3.42
C VAL A 198 3.91 -10.35 4.18
N PRO A 199 4.19 -11.66 4.14
CA PRO A 199 5.42 -12.22 4.71
C PRO A 199 6.70 -11.59 4.17
N ALA A 200 6.77 -11.30 2.86
CA ALA A 200 7.91 -10.62 2.25
C ALA A 200 8.10 -9.19 2.80
N ILE A 201 7.02 -8.40 2.93
CA ILE A 201 7.09 -7.06 3.55
C ILE A 201 7.60 -7.13 4.99
N VAL A 202 7.14 -8.11 5.78
CA VAL A 202 7.62 -8.31 7.16
C VAL A 202 9.10 -8.68 7.18
N ALA A 203 9.53 -9.57 6.29
CA ALA A 203 10.94 -9.94 6.14
C ALA A 203 11.82 -8.73 5.78
N LEU A 204 11.40 -7.92 4.80
CA LEU A 204 12.08 -6.68 4.42
C LEU A 204 12.18 -5.69 5.58
N LYS A 205 11.12 -5.59 6.38
CA LYS A 205 11.14 -4.77 7.60
C LYS A 205 12.16 -5.29 8.62
N ARG A 206 12.28 -6.61 8.82
CA ARG A 206 13.27 -7.22 9.71
C ARG A 206 14.68 -6.95 9.21
N ILE A 207 14.95 -7.22 7.94
CA ILE A 207 16.24 -6.96 7.29
C ILE A 207 16.60 -5.48 7.40
N GLY A 208 15.68 -4.60 7.06
CA GLY A 208 15.93 -3.16 7.08
C GLY A 208 16.10 -2.53 8.47
N LYS A 209 15.77 -3.25 9.53
CA LYS A 209 16.05 -2.84 10.92
C LYS A 209 17.51 -3.07 11.30
N ASP A 210 18.12 -4.11 10.78
CA ASP A 210 19.52 -4.49 11.02
C ASP A 210 20.09 -5.19 9.77
N PRO A 211 20.41 -4.43 8.70
CA PRO A 211 20.86 -5.03 7.44
C PRO A 211 22.13 -5.85 7.58
N ALA A 212 23.07 -5.39 8.41
CA ALA A 212 24.35 -6.07 8.60
C ALA A 212 24.19 -7.50 9.15
N LYS A 213 23.19 -7.74 9.99
CA LYS A 213 22.86 -9.09 10.51
C LYS A 213 22.51 -10.07 9.39
N TYR A 214 22.02 -9.59 8.26
CA TYR A 214 21.51 -10.38 7.14
C TYR A 214 22.43 -10.31 5.90
N GLY A 215 23.64 -9.76 6.05
CA GLY A 215 24.64 -9.72 4.98
C GLY A 215 24.52 -8.54 3.99
N PHE A 216 23.77 -7.46 4.37
CA PHE A 216 23.61 -6.25 3.56
C PHE A 216 24.45 -5.09 4.02
#